data_4b17cb7c2df1dcc1ce1cb0acb81caa85
#
_entry.id   4b17cb7c2df1dcc1ce1cb0acb81caa85
#
_cell.length_a   1.000
_cell.length_b   1.000
_cell.length_c   1.000
_cell.angle_alpha   90.00
_cell.angle_beta   90.00
_cell.angle_gamma   90.00
#
_symmetry.space_group_name_H-M   'P 1'
#
loop_
_entity.id
_entity.type
_entity.pdbx_description
1 polymer ?
#
loop_
_entity_poly.entity_id
_entity_poly.type
_entity_poly.pdbx_seq_one_letter_code
_entity_poly.pdbx_strand_id
1 'polypeptide(L)'
;MRILCVAALCCASVFGQTPSSGVSSEWDVREMLASLQARARQLGPILDQLKPADWVRNGAPAEYTTQWTTAKHELGYLQTSADTLARAPEKLAAALDTLFRMQALNSTLGSVIDGTRKYQNPAIADLLQAIAGENDHNRDRLQQYVIDLAAEKEHELQVMDAEAQRCRSSISNQRPQGKK
;
A
#
# COMPACT_ATOMS: atom_id res chain seq x y z
N MET A 1 -49.75 51.00 19.94
CA MET A 1 -49.43 50.23 18.74
C MET A 1 -48.24 49.32 19.08
N ARG A 2 -48.48 48.00 19.26
CA ARG A 2 -47.51 47.01 19.74
C ARG A 2 -46.84 46.40 18.54
N ILE A 3 -45.51 46.47 18.46
CA ILE A 3 -44.72 45.77 17.46
C ILE A 3 -43.94 44.67 18.19
N LEU A 4 -44.33 43.42 17.95
CA LEU A 4 -43.64 42.19 18.39
C LEU A 4 -42.48 41.92 17.43
N CYS A 5 -41.25 41.93 17.92
CA CYS A 5 -40.09 41.39 17.25
C CYS A 5 -39.99 39.89 17.57
N VAL A 6 -40.20 39.06 16.58
CA VAL A 6 -39.93 37.59 16.65
C VAL A 6 -38.48 37.36 16.21
N ALA A 7 -37.61 37.03 17.15
CA ALA A 7 -36.25 36.60 16.86
C ALA A 7 -36.26 35.13 16.50
N ALA A 8 -36.01 34.81 15.24
CA ALA A 8 -35.82 33.44 14.75
C ALA A 8 -34.40 32.94 15.07
N LEU A 9 -34.26 32.00 16.00
CA LEU A 9 -33.03 31.31 16.31
C LEU A 9 -32.78 30.23 15.24
N CYS A 10 -31.86 30.52 14.32
CA CYS A 10 -31.34 29.47 13.40
C CYS A 10 -30.33 28.60 14.14
N CYS A 11 -30.76 27.40 14.59
CA CYS A 11 -29.83 26.34 14.99
C CYS A 11 -29.15 25.75 13.76
N ALA A 12 -27.93 26.20 13.49
CA ALA A 12 -27.04 25.55 12.53
C ALA A 12 -26.53 24.23 13.13
N SER A 13 -27.15 23.12 12.75
CA SER A 13 -26.62 21.76 13.03
C SER A 13 -25.35 21.55 12.23
N VAL A 14 -24.21 21.76 12.89
CA VAL A 14 -22.92 21.30 12.35
C VAL A 14 -22.92 19.77 12.39
N PHE A 15 -23.24 19.12 11.27
CA PHE A 15 -22.94 17.71 11.06
C PHE A 15 -21.43 17.58 11.04
N GLY A 16 -20.83 17.28 12.17
CA GLY A 16 -19.47 16.79 12.26
C GLY A 16 -19.40 15.48 11.49
N GLN A 17 -18.81 15.50 10.30
CA GLN A 17 -18.38 14.29 9.63
C GLN A 17 -17.27 13.70 10.50
N THR A 18 -17.59 12.67 11.28
CA THR A 18 -16.58 11.79 11.86
C THR A 18 -15.81 11.18 10.69
N PRO A 19 -14.46 11.29 10.65
CA PRO A 19 -13.69 10.56 9.66
C PRO A 19 -14.07 9.09 9.81
N SER A 20 -14.48 8.44 8.72
CA SER A 20 -14.77 7.01 8.69
C SER A 20 -13.46 6.28 9.00
N SER A 21 -13.25 5.93 10.28
CA SER A 21 -12.17 5.06 10.72
C SER A 21 -12.54 3.62 10.34
N GLY A 22 -12.35 3.29 9.09
CA GLY A 22 -12.57 1.96 8.55
C GLY A 22 -11.58 1.69 7.44
N VAL A 23 -11.28 0.40 7.21
CA VAL A 23 -10.46 -0.04 6.08
C VAL A 23 -11.05 0.51 4.78
N SER A 24 -10.19 1.02 3.91
CA SER A 24 -10.58 1.47 2.57
C SER A 24 -11.46 0.43 1.87
N SER A 25 -12.48 0.88 1.16
CA SER A 25 -13.39 -0.05 0.49
C SER A 25 -12.62 -0.95 -0.48
N GLU A 26 -13.10 -2.17 -0.67
CA GLU A 26 -12.49 -3.13 -1.61
C GLU A 26 -12.33 -2.51 -3.02
N TRP A 27 -13.26 -1.66 -3.42
CA TRP A 27 -13.20 -0.91 -4.67
C TRP A 27 -11.97 0.01 -4.72
N ASP A 28 -11.73 0.82 -3.68
CA ASP A 28 -10.62 1.76 -3.63
C ASP A 28 -9.26 1.06 -3.69
N VAL A 29 -9.16 -0.11 -3.03
CA VAL A 29 -7.96 -0.94 -3.05
C VAL A 29 -7.73 -1.51 -4.44
N ARG A 30 -8.76 -2.03 -5.11
CA ARG A 30 -8.64 -2.56 -6.47
C ARG A 30 -8.26 -1.48 -7.48
N GLU A 31 -8.83 -0.28 -7.36
CA GLU A 31 -8.46 0.86 -8.22
C GLU A 31 -6.98 1.26 -8.02
N MET A 32 -6.55 1.37 -6.76
CA MET A 32 -5.15 1.63 -6.42
C MET A 32 -4.21 0.57 -7.01
N LEU A 33 -4.54 -0.72 -6.87
CA LEU A 33 -3.75 -1.82 -7.41
C LEU A 33 -3.73 -1.83 -8.94
N ALA A 34 -4.84 -1.50 -9.60
CA ALA A 34 -4.89 -1.36 -11.05
C ALA A 34 -3.98 -0.22 -11.53
N SER A 35 -3.98 0.93 -10.84
CA SER A 35 -3.06 2.04 -11.09
C SER A 35 -1.61 1.61 -10.92
N LEU A 36 -1.27 0.97 -9.80
CA LEU A 36 0.06 0.44 -9.52
C LEU A 36 0.55 -0.50 -10.61
N GLN A 37 -0.28 -1.47 -11.02
CA GLN A 37 0.04 -2.43 -12.07
C GLN A 37 0.24 -1.74 -13.44
N ALA A 38 -0.58 -0.74 -13.76
CA ALA A 38 -0.43 0.03 -14.99
C ALA A 38 0.94 0.73 -15.05
N ARG A 39 1.38 1.36 -13.93
CA ARG A 39 2.70 2.00 -13.83
C ARG A 39 3.84 0.97 -13.87
N ALA A 40 3.70 -0.15 -13.16
CA ALA A 40 4.69 -1.23 -13.21
C ALA A 40 4.88 -1.79 -14.62
N ARG A 41 3.81 -1.91 -15.41
CA ARG A 41 3.91 -2.34 -16.81
C ARG A 41 4.61 -1.32 -17.71
N GLN A 42 4.53 -0.03 -17.41
CA GLN A 42 5.24 1.02 -18.16
C GLN A 42 6.75 0.99 -17.89
N LEU A 43 7.19 0.62 -16.69
CA LEU A 43 8.62 0.56 -16.33
C LEU A 43 9.38 -0.53 -17.09
N GLY A 44 8.80 -1.70 -17.31
CA GLY A 44 9.48 -2.84 -17.93
C GLY A 44 10.13 -2.49 -19.27
N PRO A 45 9.38 -2.02 -20.28
CA PRO A 45 9.94 -1.66 -21.60
C PRO A 45 11.00 -0.55 -21.54
N ILE A 46 10.93 0.36 -20.56
CA ILE A 46 11.92 1.43 -20.40
C ILE A 46 13.20 0.85 -19.81
N LEU A 47 13.10 0.00 -18.77
CA LEU A 47 14.26 -0.71 -18.20
C LEU A 47 14.95 -1.59 -19.24
N ASP A 48 14.22 -2.19 -20.17
CA ASP A 48 14.77 -3.01 -21.26
C ASP A 48 15.57 -2.20 -22.30
N GLN A 49 15.32 -0.90 -22.41
CA GLN A 49 16.08 0.01 -23.29
C GLN A 49 17.42 0.45 -22.68
N LEU A 50 17.64 0.22 -21.40
CA LEU A 50 18.87 0.62 -20.73
C LEU A 50 20.01 -0.34 -21.09
N LYS A 51 21.23 0.20 -21.17
CA LYS A 51 22.43 -0.53 -21.55
C LYS A 51 23.54 -0.40 -20.51
N PRO A 52 23.33 -0.88 -19.27
CA PRO A 52 24.31 -0.66 -18.20
C PRO A 52 25.68 -1.31 -18.49
N ALA A 53 25.74 -2.37 -19.30
CA ALA A 53 27.01 -2.93 -19.75
C ALA A 53 27.81 -1.94 -20.59
N ASP A 54 27.15 -1.08 -21.39
CA ASP A 54 27.81 -0.03 -22.16
C ASP A 54 28.31 1.08 -21.23
N TRP A 55 27.52 1.40 -20.18
CA TRP A 55 27.96 2.38 -19.17
C TRP A 55 29.26 1.95 -18.50
N VAL A 56 29.34 0.67 -18.07
CA VAL A 56 30.54 0.11 -17.44
C VAL A 56 31.73 0.15 -18.38
N ARG A 57 31.56 -0.19 -19.65
CA ARG A 57 32.64 -0.06 -20.64
C ARG A 57 33.13 1.38 -20.81
N ASN A 58 32.27 2.34 -20.56
CA ASN A 58 32.57 3.77 -20.62
C ASN A 58 32.99 4.36 -19.25
N GLY A 59 33.35 3.54 -18.27
CA GLY A 59 33.91 3.96 -17.00
C GLY A 59 32.89 4.13 -15.86
N ALA A 60 31.66 3.66 -16.02
CA ALA A 60 30.72 3.59 -14.89
C ALA A 60 31.05 2.42 -13.95
N PRO A 61 30.73 2.52 -12.65
CA PRO A 61 30.83 1.41 -11.71
C PRO A 61 30.05 0.16 -12.18
N ALA A 62 30.62 -1.03 -11.96
CA ALA A 62 30.01 -2.31 -12.38
C ALA A 62 28.68 -2.60 -11.65
N GLU A 63 28.49 -2.02 -10.47
CA GLU A 63 27.31 -2.10 -9.63
C GLU A 63 26.02 -1.70 -10.35
N TYR A 64 26.09 -0.80 -11.34
CA TYR A 64 24.93 -0.41 -12.13
C TYR A 64 24.30 -1.56 -12.90
N THR A 65 25.11 -2.53 -13.36
CA THR A 65 24.57 -3.73 -14.01
C THR A 65 23.79 -4.60 -13.01
N THR A 66 24.30 -4.75 -11.81
CA THR A 66 23.63 -5.49 -10.73
C THR A 66 22.34 -4.79 -10.30
N GLN A 67 22.39 -3.47 -10.08
CA GLN A 67 21.23 -2.66 -9.68
C GLN A 67 20.12 -2.71 -10.74
N TRP A 68 20.47 -2.59 -12.01
CA TRP A 68 19.49 -2.73 -13.10
C TRP A 68 18.85 -4.11 -13.14
N THR A 69 19.65 -5.18 -12.99
CA THR A 69 19.12 -6.56 -12.95
C THR A 69 18.19 -6.73 -11.75
N THR A 70 18.58 -6.23 -10.57
CA THR A 70 17.78 -6.27 -9.36
C THR A 70 16.47 -5.50 -9.54
N ALA A 71 16.51 -4.28 -10.11
CA ALA A 71 15.30 -3.50 -10.36
C ALA A 71 14.31 -4.24 -11.29
N LYS A 72 14.79 -4.96 -12.30
CA LYS A 72 13.93 -5.79 -13.17
C LYS A 72 13.30 -6.96 -12.43
N HIS A 73 14.04 -7.63 -11.55
CA HIS A 73 13.50 -8.71 -10.72
C HIS A 73 12.46 -8.19 -9.72
N GLU A 74 12.76 -7.09 -9.01
CA GLU A 74 11.82 -6.50 -8.06
C GLU A 74 10.54 -5.99 -8.76
N LEU A 75 10.65 -5.49 -9.99
CA LEU A 75 9.48 -5.15 -10.80
C LEU A 75 8.58 -6.38 -11.06
N GLY A 76 9.18 -7.53 -11.42
CA GLY A 76 8.44 -8.79 -11.61
C GLY A 76 7.80 -9.29 -10.32
N TYR A 77 8.50 -9.20 -9.20
CA TYR A 77 7.95 -9.58 -7.88
C TYR A 77 6.80 -8.65 -7.47
N LEU A 78 6.93 -7.34 -7.70
CA LEU A 78 5.86 -6.38 -7.43
C LEU A 78 4.60 -6.69 -8.24
N GLN A 79 4.74 -6.99 -9.52
CA GLN A 79 3.60 -7.36 -10.37
C GLN A 79 2.88 -8.61 -9.83
N THR A 80 3.64 -9.65 -9.44
CA THR A 80 3.10 -10.88 -8.89
C THR A 80 2.41 -10.67 -7.54
N SER A 81 3.01 -9.89 -6.64
CA SER A 81 2.43 -9.60 -5.33
C SER A 81 1.17 -8.74 -5.44
N ALA A 82 1.16 -7.74 -6.33
CA ALA A 82 -0.01 -6.92 -6.60
C ALA A 82 -1.18 -7.74 -7.17
N ASP A 83 -0.92 -8.69 -8.08
CA ASP A 83 -1.92 -9.63 -8.58
C ASP A 83 -2.48 -10.53 -7.47
N THR A 84 -1.64 -10.93 -6.52
CA THR A 84 -2.05 -11.75 -5.38
C THR A 84 -2.93 -10.97 -4.42
N LEU A 85 -2.55 -9.72 -4.11
CA LEU A 85 -3.35 -8.82 -3.28
C LEU A 85 -4.69 -8.48 -3.94
N ALA A 86 -4.72 -8.26 -5.26
CA ALA A 86 -5.96 -7.96 -5.98
C ALA A 86 -6.99 -9.11 -5.90
N ARG A 87 -6.52 -10.37 -5.76
CA ARG A 87 -7.40 -11.54 -5.60
C ARG A 87 -7.88 -11.77 -4.17
N ALA A 88 -7.14 -11.28 -3.18
CA ALA A 88 -7.44 -11.47 -1.76
C ALA A 88 -7.03 -10.21 -0.96
N PRO A 89 -7.76 -9.09 -1.16
CA PRO A 89 -7.41 -7.81 -0.55
C PRO A 89 -7.44 -7.84 0.97
N GLU A 90 -8.28 -8.69 1.57
CA GLU A 90 -8.42 -8.86 3.03
C GLU A 90 -7.22 -9.54 3.71
N LYS A 91 -6.24 -10.02 2.93
CA LYS A 91 -5.05 -10.71 3.46
C LYS A 91 -3.93 -9.72 3.80
N LEU A 92 -3.75 -9.44 5.07
CA LEU A 92 -2.70 -8.57 5.59
C LEU A 92 -1.30 -8.97 5.09
N ALA A 93 -0.99 -10.27 5.04
CA ALA A 93 0.30 -10.76 4.55
C ALA A 93 0.55 -10.40 3.08
N ALA A 94 -0.48 -10.45 2.22
CA ALA A 94 -0.37 -10.08 0.82
C ALA A 94 -0.18 -8.55 0.65
N ALA A 95 -0.87 -7.76 1.47
CA ALA A 95 -0.72 -6.30 1.48
C ALA A 95 0.69 -5.88 1.92
N LEU A 96 1.22 -6.50 2.97
CA LEU A 96 2.59 -6.27 3.45
C LEU A 96 3.64 -6.69 2.40
N ASP A 97 3.49 -7.87 1.77
CA ASP A 97 4.42 -8.31 0.72
C ASP A 97 4.45 -7.31 -0.43
N THR A 98 3.28 -6.84 -0.90
CA THR A 98 3.20 -5.85 -1.97
C THR A 98 3.86 -4.52 -1.57
N LEU A 99 3.66 -4.04 -0.34
CA LEU A 99 4.30 -2.83 0.16
C LEU A 99 5.83 -2.97 0.20
N PHE A 100 6.35 -4.10 0.68
CA PHE A 100 7.80 -4.33 0.73
C PHE A 100 8.41 -4.45 -0.67
N ARG A 101 7.71 -5.06 -1.64
CA ARG A 101 8.16 -5.10 -3.05
C ARG A 101 8.21 -3.71 -3.68
N MET A 102 7.23 -2.85 -3.38
CA MET A 102 7.30 -1.45 -3.81
C MET A 102 8.52 -0.72 -3.23
N GLN A 103 8.80 -0.90 -1.95
CA GLN A 103 9.96 -0.27 -1.30
C GLN A 103 11.28 -0.79 -1.88
N ALA A 104 11.40 -2.09 -2.12
CA ALA A 104 12.58 -2.72 -2.73
C ALA A 104 12.83 -2.19 -4.14
N LEU A 105 11.79 -2.11 -4.97
CA LEU A 105 11.90 -1.54 -6.32
C LEU A 105 12.34 -0.07 -6.27
N ASN A 106 11.71 0.75 -5.43
CA ASN A 106 12.04 2.17 -5.34
C ASN A 106 13.50 2.39 -4.89
N SER A 107 14.01 1.57 -3.97
CA SER A 107 15.39 1.70 -3.48
C SER A 107 16.43 1.42 -4.57
N THR A 108 16.17 0.48 -5.49
CA THR A 108 17.08 0.13 -6.59
C THR A 108 16.89 1.03 -7.80
N LEU A 109 15.65 1.46 -8.06
CA LEU A 109 15.30 2.26 -9.23
C LEU A 109 15.98 3.65 -9.20
N GLY A 110 16.12 4.26 -8.02
CA GLY A 110 16.82 5.53 -7.86
C GLY A 110 18.24 5.51 -8.43
N SER A 111 19.03 4.50 -8.08
CA SER A 111 20.39 4.33 -8.62
C SER A 111 20.39 4.09 -10.13
N VAL A 112 19.42 3.33 -10.66
CA VAL A 112 19.31 3.09 -12.12
C VAL A 112 18.96 4.37 -12.85
N ILE A 113 18.09 5.22 -12.31
CA ILE A 113 17.74 6.55 -12.84
C ILE A 113 18.98 7.44 -12.89
N ASP A 114 19.75 7.49 -11.80
CA ASP A 114 20.99 8.31 -11.75
C ASP A 114 22.03 7.82 -12.77
N GLY A 115 22.21 6.51 -12.90
CA GLY A 115 23.08 5.91 -13.90
C GLY A 115 22.61 6.23 -15.33
N THR A 116 21.31 6.12 -15.58
CA THR A 116 20.72 6.45 -16.88
C THR A 116 20.95 7.91 -17.25
N ARG A 117 20.73 8.83 -16.29
CA ARG A 117 20.94 10.27 -16.49
C ARG A 117 22.38 10.61 -16.82
N LYS A 118 23.31 9.96 -16.14
CA LYS A 118 24.74 10.25 -16.27
C LYS A 118 25.40 9.59 -17.48
N TYR A 119 25.00 8.37 -17.81
CA TYR A 119 25.75 7.54 -18.76
C TYR A 119 25.01 7.17 -20.05
N GLN A 120 23.68 7.45 -20.14
CA GLN A 120 22.91 7.11 -21.33
C GLN A 120 22.11 8.30 -21.86
N ASN A 121 20.98 8.64 -21.22
CA ASN A 121 20.08 9.67 -21.73
C ASN A 121 19.25 10.29 -20.58
N PRO A 122 19.43 11.61 -20.31
CA PRO A 122 18.67 12.31 -19.29
C PRO A 122 17.13 12.24 -19.51
N ALA A 123 16.64 12.27 -20.76
CA ALA A 123 15.21 12.21 -21.02
C ALA A 123 14.60 10.85 -20.64
N ILE A 124 15.34 9.74 -20.79
CA ILE A 124 14.89 8.42 -20.32
C ILE A 124 14.89 8.39 -18.77
N ALA A 125 15.88 8.98 -18.15
CA ALA A 125 15.95 9.09 -16.70
C ALA A 125 14.76 9.91 -16.14
N ASP A 126 14.42 11.02 -16.77
CA ASP A 126 13.28 11.87 -16.38
C ASP A 126 11.94 11.13 -16.53
N LEU A 127 11.80 10.33 -17.59
CA LEU A 127 10.62 9.47 -17.78
C LEU A 127 10.51 8.41 -16.68
N LEU A 128 11.62 7.73 -16.34
CA LEU A 128 11.66 6.77 -15.23
C LEU A 128 11.32 7.45 -13.91
N GLN A 129 11.88 8.64 -13.64
CA GLN A 129 11.62 9.42 -12.45
C GLN A 129 10.15 9.83 -12.33
N ALA A 130 9.52 10.22 -13.43
CA ALA A 130 8.11 10.58 -13.45
C ALA A 130 7.21 9.39 -13.08
N ILE A 131 7.45 8.21 -13.67
CA ILE A 131 6.68 7.00 -13.39
C ILE A 131 6.93 6.54 -11.94
N ALA A 132 8.16 6.62 -11.44
CA ALA A 132 8.48 6.29 -10.05
C ALA A 132 7.74 7.21 -9.06
N GLY A 133 7.72 8.52 -9.32
CA GLY A 133 7.03 9.50 -8.49
C GLY A 133 5.51 9.30 -8.42
N GLU A 134 4.89 8.86 -9.53
CA GLU A 134 3.47 8.50 -9.51
C GLU A 134 3.20 7.24 -8.66
N ASN A 135 4.15 6.32 -8.57
CA ASN A 135 4.05 5.16 -7.69
C ASN A 135 4.20 5.51 -6.20
N ASP A 136 4.85 6.61 -5.84
CA ASP A 136 4.95 7.05 -4.45
C ASP A 136 3.57 7.31 -3.83
N HIS A 137 2.65 7.92 -4.59
CA HIS A 137 1.27 8.10 -4.12
C HIS A 137 0.54 6.76 -3.89
N ASN A 138 0.73 5.79 -4.79
CA ASN A 138 0.17 4.44 -4.61
C ASN A 138 0.78 3.73 -3.39
N ARG A 139 2.08 3.91 -3.13
CA ARG A 139 2.76 3.39 -1.95
C ARG A 139 2.15 3.95 -0.66
N ASP A 140 1.94 5.25 -0.59
CA ASP A 140 1.39 5.90 0.60
C ASP A 140 -0.06 5.43 0.88
N ARG A 141 -0.87 5.26 -0.17
CA ARG A 141 -2.21 4.66 -0.07
C ARG A 141 -2.16 3.21 0.40
N LEU A 142 -1.25 2.40 -0.15
CA LEU A 142 -1.08 1.01 0.26
C LEU A 142 -0.57 0.91 1.71
N GLN A 143 0.33 1.79 2.12
CA GLN A 143 0.80 1.84 3.51
C GLN A 143 -0.35 2.14 4.47
N GLN A 144 -1.20 3.12 4.16
CA GLN A 144 -2.38 3.41 4.98
C GLN A 144 -3.33 2.20 5.01
N TYR A 145 -3.59 1.58 3.87
CA TYR A 145 -4.41 0.36 3.80
C TYR A 145 -3.88 -0.76 4.70
N VAL A 146 -2.56 -1.00 4.70
CA VAL A 146 -1.92 -2.00 5.57
C VAL A 146 -2.15 -1.69 7.04
N ILE A 147 -2.04 -0.42 7.44
CA ILE A 147 -2.27 0.02 8.83
C ILE A 147 -3.73 -0.24 9.23
N ASP A 148 -4.67 0.16 8.39
CA ASP A 148 -6.11 0.01 8.66
C ASP A 148 -6.50 -1.47 8.73
N LEU A 149 -5.98 -2.29 7.81
CA LEU A 149 -6.21 -3.73 7.79
C LEU A 149 -5.60 -4.44 9.01
N ALA A 150 -4.42 -4.01 9.46
CA ALA A 150 -3.81 -4.53 10.69
C ALA A 150 -4.67 -4.22 11.92
N ALA A 151 -5.15 -2.98 12.05
CA ALA A 151 -6.02 -2.56 13.14
C ALA A 151 -7.35 -3.35 13.16
N GLU A 152 -7.94 -3.62 11.99
CA GLU A 152 -9.14 -4.47 11.87
C GLU A 152 -8.86 -5.89 12.36
N LYS A 153 -7.75 -6.50 11.92
CA LYS A 153 -7.38 -7.86 12.34
C LYS A 153 -7.08 -7.96 13.83
N GLU A 154 -6.45 -6.95 14.41
CA GLU A 154 -6.26 -6.89 15.87
C GLU A 154 -7.59 -6.79 16.61
N HIS A 155 -8.54 -6.01 16.11
CA HIS A 155 -9.87 -5.90 16.70
C HIS A 155 -10.65 -7.23 16.60
N GLU A 156 -10.64 -7.89 15.43
CA GLU A 156 -11.24 -9.22 15.25
C GLU A 156 -10.70 -10.23 16.26
N LEU A 157 -9.37 -10.26 16.45
CA LEU A 157 -8.73 -11.16 17.44
C LEU A 157 -9.16 -10.86 18.87
N GLN A 158 -9.27 -9.59 19.26
CA GLN A 158 -9.76 -9.18 20.58
C GLN A 158 -11.20 -9.64 20.82
N VAL A 159 -12.07 -9.47 19.83
CA VAL A 159 -13.47 -9.93 19.91
C VAL A 159 -13.54 -11.46 20.05
N MET A 160 -12.79 -12.19 19.23
CA MET A 160 -12.73 -13.65 19.27
C MET A 160 -12.22 -14.17 20.64
N ASP A 161 -11.18 -13.54 21.20
CA ASP A 161 -10.65 -13.91 22.52
C ASP A 161 -11.68 -13.64 23.62
N ALA A 162 -12.35 -12.49 23.60
CA ALA A 162 -13.40 -12.17 24.58
C ALA A 162 -14.57 -13.17 24.51
N GLU A 163 -14.98 -13.59 23.32
CA GLU A 163 -16.02 -14.61 23.14
C GLU A 163 -15.57 -15.99 23.64
N ALA A 164 -14.33 -16.37 23.32
CA ALA A 164 -13.76 -17.62 23.82
C ALA A 164 -13.70 -17.66 25.35
N GLN A 165 -13.36 -16.54 26.01
CA GLN A 165 -13.37 -16.43 27.47
C GLN A 165 -14.80 -16.54 28.05
N ARG A 166 -15.79 -15.93 27.43
CA ARG A 166 -17.21 -16.05 27.82
C ARG A 166 -17.68 -17.50 27.71
N CYS A 167 -17.35 -18.21 26.64
CA CYS A 167 -17.69 -19.62 26.47
C CYS A 167 -17.04 -20.50 27.55
N ARG A 168 -15.75 -20.28 27.85
CA ARG A 168 -15.05 -21.03 28.91
C ARG A 168 -15.69 -20.83 30.27
N SER A 169 -16.03 -19.59 30.63
CA SER A 169 -16.68 -19.29 31.91
C SER A 169 -18.08 -19.90 32.01
N SER A 170 -18.89 -19.90 30.96
CA SER A 170 -20.21 -20.53 30.96
C SER A 170 -20.11 -22.05 31.14
N ILE A 171 -19.15 -22.72 30.48
CA ILE A 171 -18.93 -24.17 30.64
C ILE A 171 -18.47 -24.51 32.08
N SER A 172 -17.58 -23.69 32.65
CA SER A 172 -17.11 -23.94 34.04
C SER A 172 -18.22 -23.77 35.08
N ASN A 173 -19.14 -22.83 34.86
CA ASN A 173 -20.29 -22.59 35.72
C ASN A 173 -21.39 -23.66 35.60
N GLN A 174 -21.45 -24.40 34.50
CA GLN A 174 -22.40 -25.48 34.24
C GLN A 174 -21.93 -26.84 34.79
N ARG A 175 -20.69 -27.00 35.30
CA ARG A 175 -20.24 -28.23 35.92
C ARG A 175 -21.06 -28.45 37.18
N PRO A 176 -21.81 -29.57 37.32
CA PRO A 176 -22.57 -29.86 38.53
C PRO A 176 -21.61 -29.97 39.73
N GLN A 177 -21.86 -29.21 40.77
CA GLN A 177 -21.22 -29.47 42.07
C GLN A 177 -21.60 -30.89 42.48
N GLY A 178 -20.63 -31.80 42.38
CA GLY A 178 -20.82 -33.19 42.77
C GLY A 178 -21.41 -33.24 44.15
N LYS A 179 -22.62 -33.86 44.25
CA LYS A 179 -23.24 -34.19 45.55
C LYS A 179 -22.22 -34.98 46.37
N LYS A 180 -21.85 -34.43 47.52
CA LYS A 180 -21.22 -35.18 48.59
C LYS A 180 -22.22 -36.16 49.23
#